data_ce8472b1fffbe2c9dff2ede3b1d1efb4
#
_entry.id   ce8472b1fffbe2c9dff2ede3b1d1efb4
#
_cell.length_a   1.000
_cell.length_b   1.000
_cell.length_c   1.000
_cell.angle_alpha   90.00
_cell.angle_beta   90.00
_cell.angle_gamma   90.00
#
_symmetry.space_group_name_H-M   'P 1'
#
loop_
_entity.id
_entity.type
_entity.pdbx_description
1 polymer ?
#
loop_
_entity_poly.entity_id
_entity_poly.type
_entity_poly.pdbx_seq_one_letter_code
_entity_poly.pdbx_strand_id
1 'polypeptide(L)'
;VAAPGVIVLRMLSWIRKRIPARITGRLAPVAAALTVACTPVTAPAPAPSAAEVALSLDDVPSTFVVYNADEGAKATSRDFEVPVHLDPPESGPALDLKVMVDASGLEGIARVADDGNCKGSGWVYTCEYGSPQNDGESYAPFQLLGLDGVKPGDSGTVTYTASADNAPPVTGTTRMVIGGPTLGSPEEELEVSGVVPGRDTPLTPKFANRTRFSADRGVALRVEAAGGLTLEPRHGNCSYDAATPTSAWCLFPAGAAPRTAYRTRAPLTYVARDEQLTGTITYSWSSTPEKPAGHPVRGTGAPLTLTATADEEFGSPSGAVRVNTTVQADYRPVTGTVRGRVGDNVEVRLGVRDLGPGRLLNDEPKGRFEVVPPEGTTVTSVPYAFEDLNRRWGCEQPKRPGGAFVCNLDSEAFSWARQDDGTTVIAFRVRVDRQVTGAHGTIRTYGAYDRTPGNDTAAIPLEASPAPPHRSGLHPVTWAAVAVGAVAAVVLVTGYLRRRRRAG
;
A
#
# COMPACT_ATOMS: atom_id res chain seq x y z
N VAL A 1 -9.05 23.33 15.54
CA VAL A 1 -9.99 23.74 14.48
C VAL A 1 -9.16 24.10 13.26
N ALA A 2 -8.88 23.17 12.40
CA ALA A 2 -8.33 23.42 11.07
C ALA A 2 -9.16 22.62 10.06
N ALA A 3 -9.61 23.29 9.02
CA ALA A 3 -10.61 22.85 8.08
C ALA A 3 -10.11 21.74 7.14
N PRO A 4 -10.97 20.81 6.71
CA PRO A 4 -10.65 19.81 5.68
C PRO A 4 -10.92 20.41 4.31
N GLY A 5 -9.91 20.97 3.66
CA GLY A 5 -10.10 21.67 2.38
C GLY A 5 -9.05 21.40 1.30
N VAL A 6 -7.98 20.67 1.57
CA VAL A 6 -6.81 20.63 0.65
C VAL A 6 -6.64 19.31 -0.10
N ILE A 7 -7.36 18.24 0.22
CA ILE A 7 -7.14 16.90 -0.39
C ILE A 7 -7.97 16.67 -1.67
N VAL A 8 -8.99 17.48 -1.96
CA VAL A 8 -9.88 17.25 -3.13
C VAL A 8 -9.33 17.83 -4.46
N LEU A 9 -8.33 18.69 -4.44
CA LEU A 9 -7.85 19.37 -5.67
C LEU A 9 -6.74 18.63 -6.45
N ARG A 10 -6.16 17.57 -5.92
CA ARG A 10 -5.13 16.77 -6.64
C ARG A 10 -5.66 15.61 -7.48
N MET A 11 -6.92 15.22 -7.35
CA MET A 11 -7.49 14.11 -8.15
C MET A 11 -8.12 14.52 -9.49
N LEU A 12 -8.31 15.80 -9.77
CA LEU A 12 -8.96 16.27 -11.01
C LEU A 12 -8.00 16.54 -12.18
N SER A 13 -6.70 16.48 -11.98
CA SER A 13 -5.72 16.72 -13.07
C SER A 13 -5.41 15.49 -13.95
N TRP A 14 -5.82 14.29 -13.54
CA TRP A 14 -5.50 13.04 -14.23
C TRP A 14 -6.48 12.61 -15.33
N ILE A 15 -7.67 13.24 -15.42
CA ILE A 15 -8.75 12.81 -16.35
C ILE A 15 -8.73 13.59 -17.69
N ARG A 16 -7.85 14.59 -17.88
CA ARG A 16 -7.86 15.43 -19.09
C ARG A 16 -6.91 15.05 -20.23
N LYS A 17 -6.21 13.93 -20.15
CA LYS A 17 -5.20 13.55 -21.20
C LYS A 17 -5.47 12.22 -21.89
N ARG A 18 -6.68 11.92 -22.38
CA ARG A 18 -6.88 10.88 -23.41
C ARG A 18 -8.22 11.05 -24.14
N ILE A 19 -8.27 11.96 -25.11
CA ILE A 19 -9.25 11.90 -26.21
C ILE A 19 -8.48 12.14 -27.52
N PRO A 20 -8.42 11.17 -28.44
CA PRO A 20 -7.81 11.39 -29.74
C PRO A 20 -8.77 12.13 -30.66
N ALA A 21 -8.31 13.21 -31.26
CA ALA A 21 -9.03 13.99 -32.26
C ALA A 21 -9.21 13.18 -33.54
N ARG A 22 -10.43 13.15 -34.06
CA ARG A 22 -10.78 12.56 -35.35
C ARG A 22 -10.29 13.44 -36.49
N ILE A 23 -9.63 12.81 -37.43
CA ILE A 23 -9.20 13.34 -38.72
C ILE A 23 -10.42 13.51 -39.64
N THR A 24 -10.74 14.74 -40.07
CA THR A 24 -11.62 15.01 -41.22
C THR A 24 -10.77 15.44 -42.37
N GLY A 25 -10.67 14.61 -43.39
CA GLY A 25 -9.99 14.91 -44.65
C GLY A 25 -10.78 15.89 -45.50
N ARG A 26 -10.07 16.84 -46.12
CA ARG A 26 -10.51 17.53 -47.31
C ARG A 26 -9.41 17.49 -48.37
N LEU A 27 -9.73 16.90 -49.49
CA LEU A 27 -8.97 16.91 -50.74
C LEU A 27 -9.04 18.31 -51.39
N ALA A 28 -7.94 18.78 -51.86
CA ALA A 28 -7.86 19.85 -52.89
C ALA A 28 -6.55 19.76 -53.68
N PRO A 29 -6.47 20.26 -54.93
CA PRO A 29 -5.76 19.58 -56.00
C PRO A 29 -4.31 20.08 -56.19
N VAL A 30 -3.56 19.19 -56.86
CA VAL A 30 -2.16 19.35 -57.30
C VAL A 30 -2.05 20.42 -58.38
N ALA A 31 -1.17 21.41 -58.17
CA ALA A 31 -0.57 22.21 -59.21
C ALA A 31 0.97 22.12 -59.10
N ALA A 32 1.57 21.45 -60.04
CA ALA A 32 3.03 21.33 -60.15
C ALA A 32 3.65 22.61 -60.66
N ALA A 33 4.56 23.20 -59.89
CA ALA A 33 5.51 24.18 -60.36
C ALA A 33 6.92 23.75 -59.92
N LEU A 34 7.74 23.33 -60.88
CA LEU A 34 9.18 23.09 -60.66
C LEU A 34 9.89 24.43 -60.51
N THR A 35 10.32 24.75 -59.32
CA THR A 35 11.36 25.79 -59.11
C THR A 35 12.56 25.11 -58.47
N VAL A 36 13.68 25.12 -59.21
CA VAL A 36 15.00 24.74 -58.73
C VAL A 36 15.44 25.80 -57.70
N ALA A 37 15.38 25.48 -56.41
CA ALA A 37 15.92 26.34 -55.37
C ALA A 37 17.22 25.72 -54.84
N CYS A 38 18.31 26.48 -54.97
CA CYS A 38 19.56 26.23 -54.24
C CYS A 38 19.27 26.24 -52.75
N THR A 39 19.34 25.09 -52.10
CA THR A 39 19.25 24.99 -50.64
C THR A 39 20.57 25.46 -50.02
N PRO A 40 20.58 26.48 -49.16
CA PRO A 40 21.73 26.71 -48.29
C PRO A 40 21.86 25.50 -47.33
N VAL A 41 23.08 24.98 -47.21
CA VAL A 41 23.45 24.00 -46.21
C VAL A 41 23.29 24.69 -44.84
N THR A 42 22.15 24.50 -44.21
CA THR A 42 21.95 24.89 -42.81
C THR A 42 22.82 23.98 -41.97
N ALA A 43 23.76 24.57 -41.23
CA ALA A 43 24.48 23.87 -40.16
C ALA A 43 23.47 23.17 -39.24
N PRO A 44 23.76 21.95 -38.77
CA PRO A 44 22.88 21.28 -37.78
C PRO A 44 22.67 22.23 -36.61
N ALA A 45 21.41 22.43 -36.22
CA ALA A 45 21.09 23.17 -35.01
C ALA A 45 21.79 22.47 -33.83
N PRO A 46 22.37 23.24 -32.90
CA PRO A 46 22.95 22.64 -31.70
C PRO A 46 21.86 21.79 -31.03
N ALA A 47 22.21 20.59 -30.60
CA ALA A 47 21.31 19.72 -29.82
C ALA A 47 20.77 20.55 -28.65
N PRO A 48 19.48 20.45 -28.30
CA PRO A 48 18.96 21.14 -27.14
C PRO A 48 19.83 20.72 -25.94
N SER A 49 20.42 21.70 -25.25
CA SER A 49 21.10 21.43 -23.98
C SER A 49 20.08 20.78 -23.05
N ALA A 50 20.46 19.70 -22.36
CA ALA A 50 19.64 19.13 -21.32
C ALA A 50 19.20 20.27 -20.37
N ALA A 51 17.94 20.25 -19.94
CA ALA A 51 17.46 21.24 -18.99
C ALA A 51 18.35 21.19 -17.74
N GLU A 52 18.81 22.34 -17.30
CA GLU A 52 19.62 22.45 -16.11
C GLU A 52 18.73 22.20 -14.89
N VAL A 53 19.08 21.20 -14.08
CA VAL A 53 18.40 20.81 -12.83
C VAL A 53 19.26 21.31 -11.67
N ALA A 54 18.66 21.84 -10.62
CA ALA A 54 19.37 22.07 -9.38
C ALA A 54 19.15 20.90 -8.42
N LEU A 55 20.20 20.49 -7.72
CA LEU A 55 20.12 19.49 -6.64
C LEU A 55 20.09 20.21 -5.30
N SER A 56 19.32 19.68 -4.32
CA SER A 56 19.35 20.14 -2.91
C SER A 56 19.47 18.94 -1.96
N LEU A 57 20.07 19.19 -0.81
CA LEU A 57 20.32 18.25 0.29
C LEU A 57 19.73 18.77 1.62
N ASP A 58 18.68 19.58 1.56
CA ASP A 58 18.18 20.35 2.72
C ASP A 58 17.62 19.47 3.84
N ASP A 59 17.13 18.26 3.51
CA ASP A 59 16.55 17.33 4.48
C ASP A 59 17.54 16.32 5.07
N VAL A 60 18.84 16.42 4.70
CA VAL A 60 19.84 15.54 5.30
C VAL A 60 20.08 15.95 6.77
N PRO A 61 20.01 15.00 7.72
CA PRO A 61 20.13 15.32 9.12
C PRO A 61 21.53 15.87 9.45
N SER A 62 21.62 16.96 10.18
CA SER A 62 22.89 17.54 10.64
C SER A 62 23.64 16.63 11.63
N THR A 63 22.93 15.69 12.27
CA THR A 63 23.48 14.70 13.21
C THR A 63 22.84 13.34 12.99
N PHE A 64 23.65 12.30 12.93
CA PHE A 64 23.21 10.91 12.78
C PHE A 64 23.82 10.04 13.87
N VAL A 65 23.02 9.18 14.52
CA VAL A 65 23.47 8.30 15.60
C VAL A 65 23.88 6.95 15.03
N VAL A 66 25.12 6.57 15.25
CA VAL A 66 25.70 5.26 14.90
C VAL A 66 25.73 4.41 16.17
N TYR A 67 25.28 3.16 16.08
CA TYR A 67 25.31 2.25 17.22
C TYR A 67 26.71 1.69 17.47
N ASN A 68 27.02 1.44 18.75
CA ASN A 68 28.25 0.76 19.13
C ASN A 68 28.29 -0.66 18.59
N ALA A 69 29.47 -1.11 18.14
CA ALA A 69 29.72 -2.51 17.93
C ALA A 69 29.73 -3.26 19.27
N ASP A 70 29.26 -4.52 19.26
CA ASP A 70 29.19 -5.32 20.46
C ASP A 70 29.93 -6.66 20.29
N GLU A 71 30.76 -7.03 21.28
CA GLU A 71 31.42 -8.32 21.29
C GLU A 71 30.41 -9.43 21.62
N GLY A 72 30.12 -10.27 20.65
CA GLY A 72 29.31 -11.46 20.81
C GLY A 72 27.81 -11.29 20.62
N ALA A 73 27.32 -10.10 20.36
CA ALA A 73 25.96 -9.88 19.85
C ALA A 73 26.01 -9.67 18.33
N LYS A 74 24.90 -9.90 17.66
CA LYS A 74 24.73 -9.51 16.27
C LYS A 74 24.81 -7.98 16.20
N ALA A 75 25.89 -7.47 15.62
CA ALA A 75 26.11 -6.05 15.49
C ALA A 75 24.97 -5.41 14.68
N THR A 76 24.41 -4.32 15.18
CA THR A 76 23.34 -3.59 14.49
C THR A 76 23.96 -2.45 13.72
N SER A 77 23.98 -2.59 12.38
CA SER A 77 24.29 -1.49 11.48
C SER A 77 23.06 -0.60 11.30
N ARG A 78 23.27 0.59 10.83
CA ARG A 78 22.21 1.53 10.49
C ARG A 78 22.49 2.18 9.15
N ASP A 79 21.47 2.22 8.30
CA ASP A 79 21.51 2.89 7.01
C ASP A 79 21.69 4.39 7.22
N PHE A 80 22.64 4.97 6.49
CA PHE A 80 22.82 6.41 6.39
C PHE A 80 22.15 6.88 5.12
N GLU A 81 21.06 7.62 5.27
CA GLU A 81 20.22 8.10 4.17
C GLU A 81 20.59 9.54 3.80
N VAL A 82 20.68 9.78 2.50
CA VAL A 82 20.92 11.09 1.89
C VAL A 82 19.75 11.40 0.96
N PRO A 83 18.72 12.13 1.42
CA PRO A 83 17.66 12.62 0.55
C PRO A 83 18.23 13.64 -0.43
N VAL A 84 17.93 13.45 -1.71
CA VAL A 84 18.31 14.35 -2.79
C VAL A 84 17.04 14.90 -3.44
N HIS A 85 16.90 16.21 -3.43
CA HIS A 85 15.76 16.90 -4.04
C HIS A 85 16.15 17.51 -5.38
N LEU A 86 15.21 17.54 -6.31
CA LEU A 86 15.32 18.18 -7.61
C LEU A 86 14.56 19.51 -7.60
N ASP A 87 15.22 20.60 -7.98
CA ASP A 87 14.60 21.93 -8.04
C ASP A 87 14.71 22.52 -9.47
N PRO A 88 13.61 22.87 -10.10
CA PRO A 88 12.23 22.58 -9.66
C PRO A 88 11.87 21.10 -9.82
N PRO A 89 10.94 20.56 -9.02
CA PRO A 89 10.59 19.13 -9.04
C PRO A 89 10.07 18.63 -10.41
N GLU A 90 9.65 19.55 -11.28
CA GLU A 90 9.13 19.25 -12.63
C GLU A 90 10.20 19.39 -13.74
N SER A 91 11.44 19.69 -13.39
CA SER A 91 12.50 20.00 -14.39
C SER A 91 12.98 18.79 -15.21
N GLY A 92 12.56 17.59 -14.84
CA GLY A 92 12.99 16.35 -15.46
C GLY A 92 13.97 15.55 -14.61
N PRO A 93 14.49 14.42 -15.10
CA PRO A 93 15.37 13.56 -14.33
C PRO A 93 16.75 14.22 -14.12
N ALA A 94 17.36 13.94 -12.98
CA ALA A 94 18.81 14.12 -12.83
C ALA A 94 19.51 13.03 -13.65
N LEU A 95 20.37 13.43 -14.59
CA LEU A 95 21.04 12.48 -15.47
C LEU A 95 22.30 11.93 -14.81
N ASP A 96 22.40 10.60 -14.71
CA ASP A 96 23.53 9.88 -14.12
C ASP A 96 23.90 10.38 -12.71
N LEU A 97 22.89 10.44 -11.83
CA LEU A 97 23.06 10.90 -10.44
C LEU A 97 24.09 10.03 -9.73
N LYS A 98 25.05 10.68 -9.10
CA LYS A 98 26.08 10.08 -8.26
C LYS A 98 26.11 10.76 -6.90
N VAL A 99 26.28 9.95 -5.86
CA VAL A 99 26.56 10.45 -4.51
C VAL A 99 27.94 9.97 -4.11
N MET A 100 28.87 10.90 -4.00
CA MET A 100 30.21 10.65 -3.45
C MET A 100 30.17 10.89 -1.94
N VAL A 101 30.70 9.94 -1.18
CA VAL A 101 30.73 10.02 0.29
C VAL A 101 32.16 9.88 0.77
N ASP A 102 32.64 10.88 1.49
CA ASP A 102 33.91 10.87 2.21
C ASP A 102 33.65 10.62 3.70
N ALA A 103 33.92 9.42 4.14
CA ALA A 103 33.79 8.96 5.51
C ALA A 103 35.11 8.97 6.28
N SER A 104 36.16 9.66 5.79
CA SER A 104 37.49 9.71 6.43
C SER A 104 37.44 10.27 7.85
N GLY A 105 36.49 11.16 8.12
CA GLY A 105 36.24 11.67 9.47
C GLY A 105 35.72 10.63 10.47
N LEU A 106 35.43 9.40 10.04
CA LEU A 106 35.04 8.29 10.92
C LEU A 106 36.19 7.35 11.29
N GLU A 107 37.41 7.61 10.82
CA GLU A 107 38.54 6.77 11.15
C GLU A 107 38.72 6.68 12.67
N GLY A 108 38.83 5.45 13.17
CA GLY A 108 38.92 5.19 14.62
C GLY A 108 37.59 5.32 15.39
N ILE A 109 36.46 5.64 14.72
CA ILE A 109 35.15 5.85 15.36
C ILE A 109 34.12 4.81 14.86
N ALA A 110 33.97 4.69 13.55
CA ALA A 110 33.01 3.77 12.95
C ALA A 110 33.62 3.15 11.69
N ARG A 111 32.96 2.13 11.18
CA ARG A 111 33.29 1.50 9.90
C ARG A 111 32.06 1.43 9.02
N VAL A 112 32.30 1.39 7.73
CA VAL A 112 31.28 0.97 6.76
C VAL A 112 31.08 -0.52 6.92
N ALA A 113 29.89 -0.94 7.27
CA ALA A 113 29.51 -2.34 7.46
C ALA A 113 29.05 -2.99 6.15
N ASP A 114 28.38 -2.22 5.29
CA ASP A 114 27.97 -2.58 3.95
C ASP A 114 28.10 -1.33 3.08
N ASP A 115 28.77 -1.45 1.94
CA ASP A 115 28.98 -0.37 0.97
C ASP A 115 27.91 -0.37 -0.14
N GLY A 116 26.94 -1.29 -0.06
CA GLY A 116 25.86 -1.38 -1.03
C GLY A 116 26.36 -1.51 -2.47
N ASN A 117 25.87 -0.63 -3.35
CA ASN A 117 26.28 -0.56 -4.76
C ASN A 117 27.39 0.49 -5.00
N CYS A 118 28.05 0.98 -3.94
CA CYS A 118 29.06 2.02 -4.04
C CYS A 118 30.42 1.40 -4.39
N LYS A 119 31.20 2.13 -5.18
CA LYS A 119 32.58 1.78 -5.50
C LYS A 119 33.51 2.75 -4.79
N GLY A 120 34.51 2.23 -4.10
CA GLY A 120 35.44 3.09 -3.39
C GLY A 120 36.70 2.39 -2.94
N SER A 121 37.63 3.17 -2.43
CA SER A 121 38.85 2.70 -1.79
C SER A 121 39.13 3.52 -0.53
N GLY A 122 39.48 2.85 0.55
CA GLY A 122 39.69 3.51 1.84
C GLY A 122 38.37 4.06 2.42
N TRP A 123 38.28 5.38 2.56
CA TRP A 123 37.16 6.06 3.17
C TRP A 123 36.27 6.86 2.17
N VAL A 124 36.60 6.82 0.87
CA VAL A 124 35.86 7.55 -0.16
C VAL A 124 35.14 6.59 -1.07
N TYR A 125 33.84 6.76 -1.19
CA TYR A 125 32.92 5.91 -1.93
C TYR A 125 32.14 6.74 -2.94
N THR A 126 31.89 6.16 -4.12
CA THR A 126 30.99 6.76 -5.13
C THR A 126 29.89 5.76 -5.43
N CYS A 127 28.65 6.20 -5.27
CA CYS A 127 27.45 5.43 -5.49
C CYS A 127 26.73 5.97 -6.71
N GLU A 128 26.38 5.09 -7.67
CA GLU A 128 25.77 5.43 -8.95
C GLU A 128 24.29 5.04 -8.91
N TYR A 129 23.39 6.00 -9.14
CA TYR A 129 21.94 5.82 -9.04
C TYR A 129 21.20 5.99 -10.38
N GLY A 130 21.93 6.24 -11.48
CA GLY A 130 21.35 6.42 -12.81
C GLY A 130 20.57 7.73 -12.94
N SER A 131 19.37 7.67 -13.50
CA SER A 131 18.60 8.89 -13.81
C SER A 131 17.24 8.88 -13.08
N PRO A 132 17.21 9.18 -11.79
CA PRO A 132 15.97 9.25 -11.04
C PRO A 132 15.05 10.36 -11.55
N GLN A 133 13.75 10.09 -11.57
CA GLN A 133 12.72 11.02 -12.05
C GLN A 133 11.86 11.61 -10.94
N ASN A 134 12.01 11.11 -9.73
CA ASN A 134 11.20 11.53 -8.59
C ASN A 134 11.96 12.50 -7.73
N ASP A 135 11.28 13.55 -7.29
CA ASP A 135 11.77 14.47 -6.28
C ASP A 135 11.78 13.81 -4.89
N GLY A 136 12.81 14.12 -4.10
CA GLY A 136 12.91 13.69 -2.70
C GLY A 136 13.20 12.20 -2.51
N GLU A 137 13.83 11.53 -3.46
CA GLU A 137 14.32 10.17 -3.25
C GLU A 137 15.42 10.14 -2.18
N SER A 138 15.29 9.19 -1.27
CA SER A 138 16.28 8.95 -0.20
C SER A 138 17.20 7.80 -0.62
N TYR A 139 18.48 8.06 -0.61
CA TYR A 139 19.50 7.07 -0.93
C TYR A 139 20.26 6.66 0.32
N ALA A 140 20.37 5.36 0.56
CA ALA A 140 21.20 4.78 1.62
C ALA A 140 22.53 4.30 1.02
N PRO A 141 23.53 5.17 0.88
CA PRO A 141 24.79 4.82 0.23
C PRO A 141 25.53 3.71 0.96
N PHE A 142 25.43 3.64 2.28
CA PHE A 142 26.04 2.57 3.05
C PHE A 142 25.50 2.47 4.48
N GLN A 143 25.79 1.34 5.10
CA GLN A 143 25.50 1.07 6.51
C GLN A 143 26.71 1.38 7.40
N LEU A 144 26.47 2.03 8.53
CA LEU A 144 27.49 2.39 9.50
C LEU A 144 27.39 1.56 10.78
N LEU A 145 28.55 1.22 11.32
CA LEU A 145 28.70 0.50 12.58
C LEU A 145 29.85 1.09 13.38
N GLY A 146 29.62 1.45 14.64
CA GLY A 146 30.66 1.91 15.55
C GLY A 146 31.71 0.83 15.79
N LEU A 147 32.97 1.25 15.97
CA LEU A 147 34.10 0.34 16.25
C LEU A 147 34.08 -0.14 17.70
N ASP A 148 34.78 -1.26 17.96
CA ASP A 148 35.03 -1.73 19.29
C ASP A 148 35.90 -0.71 20.07
N GLY A 149 35.52 -0.42 21.31
CA GLY A 149 36.28 0.47 22.19
C GLY A 149 35.92 1.95 22.12
N VAL A 150 35.13 2.39 21.12
CA VAL A 150 34.60 3.76 21.08
C VAL A 150 33.58 3.99 22.19
N LYS A 151 33.42 5.22 22.60
CA LYS A 151 32.54 5.61 23.72
C LYS A 151 31.31 6.34 23.19
N PRO A 152 30.15 6.22 23.86
CA PRO A 152 29.02 7.08 23.58
C PRO A 152 29.40 8.56 23.59
N GLY A 153 29.11 9.28 22.52
CA GLY A 153 29.46 10.68 22.33
C GLY A 153 30.70 10.93 21.45
N ASP A 154 31.55 9.91 21.23
CA ASP A 154 32.60 10.00 20.21
C ASP A 154 31.94 10.32 18.86
N SER A 155 32.57 11.17 18.07
CA SER A 155 31.92 11.63 16.84
C SER A 155 32.93 12.01 15.77
N GLY A 156 32.54 11.83 14.53
CA GLY A 156 33.23 12.25 13.33
C GLY A 156 32.28 12.88 12.33
N THR A 157 32.80 13.32 11.20
CA THR A 157 31.99 13.96 10.16
C THR A 157 32.09 13.17 8.88
N VAL A 158 30.95 12.95 8.23
CA VAL A 158 30.85 12.44 6.86
C VAL A 158 30.50 13.62 5.96
N THR A 159 31.21 13.74 4.84
CA THR A 159 30.92 14.70 3.79
C THR A 159 30.36 13.94 2.59
N TYR A 160 29.31 14.43 1.99
CA TYR A 160 28.70 13.82 0.80
C TYR A 160 28.46 14.88 -0.26
N THR A 161 28.63 14.49 -1.52
CA THR A 161 28.42 15.35 -2.68
C THR A 161 27.53 14.62 -3.66
N ALA A 162 26.35 15.18 -3.91
CA ALA A 162 25.47 14.73 -5.00
C ALA A 162 25.82 15.51 -6.26
N SER A 163 25.89 14.82 -7.41
CA SER A 163 26.19 15.39 -8.72
C SER A 163 25.43 14.65 -9.80
N ALA A 164 25.06 15.36 -10.87
CA ALA A 164 24.45 14.78 -12.07
C ALA A 164 25.02 15.46 -13.30
N ASP A 165 24.93 14.83 -14.48
CA ASP A 165 25.48 15.38 -15.73
C ASP A 165 24.82 16.70 -16.14
N ASN A 166 23.58 16.92 -15.71
CA ASN A 166 22.78 18.12 -15.99
C ASN A 166 22.51 18.99 -14.77
N ALA A 167 23.29 18.83 -13.67
CA ALA A 167 23.15 19.63 -12.48
C ALA A 167 24.52 19.98 -11.86
N PRO A 168 24.69 21.18 -11.30
CA PRO A 168 25.86 21.50 -10.51
C PRO A 168 25.92 20.62 -9.24
N PRO A 169 27.12 20.22 -8.78
CA PRO A 169 27.25 19.43 -7.58
C PRO A 169 26.84 20.21 -6.32
N VAL A 170 26.19 19.52 -5.39
CA VAL A 170 25.83 20.04 -4.07
C VAL A 170 26.50 19.20 -3.00
N THR A 171 27.05 19.84 -1.97
CA THR A 171 27.78 19.17 -0.88
C THR A 171 27.14 19.45 0.46
N GLY A 172 27.02 18.39 1.27
CA GLY A 172 26.53 18.46 2.63
C GLY A 172 27.44 17.72 3.60
N THR A 173 27.21 17.91 4.89
CA THR A 173 27.95 17.23 5.95
C THR A 173 27.02 16.80 7.06
N THR A 174 27.27 15.61 7.61
CA THR A 174 26.55 15.11 8.78
C THR A 174 27.55 14.73 9.86
N ARG A 175 27.29 15.18 11.08
CA ARG A 175 28.02 14.72 12.24
C ARG A 175 27.50 13.35 12.67
N MET A 176 28.35 12.33 12.57
CA MET A 176 28.09 11.00 13.08
C MET A 176 28.47 10.92 14.55
N VAL A 177 27.58 10.48 15.41
CA VAL A 177 27.78 10.38 16.85
C VAL A 177 27.56 8.96 17.30
N ILE A 178 28.54 8.40 18.01
CA ILE A 178 28.37 7.11 18.65
C ILE A 178 27.31 7.23 19.74
N GLY A 179 26.22 6.47 19.56
CA GLY A 179 25.15 6.38 20.54
C GLY A 179 25.53 5.57 21.76
N GLY A 180 24.57 5.40 22.65
CA GLY A 180 24.69 4.44 23.75
C GLY A 180 24.58 3.00 23.22
N PRO A 181 24.64 2.00 24.13
CA PRO A 181 24.54 0.60 23.75
C PRO A 181 23.20 0.31 23.09
N THR A 182 23.21 -0.61 22.12
CA THR A 182 21.98 -1.12 21.52
C THR A 182 21.22 -1.96 22.55
N LEU A 183 19.94 -1.64 22.73
CA LEU A 183 19.04 -2.36 23.63
C LEU A 183 18.14 -3.25 22.81
N GLY A 184 18.16 -4.56 23.07
CA GLY A 184 17.32 -5.53 22.38
C GLY A 184 15.99 -5.72 23.08
N SER A 185 14.90 -5.81 22.33
CA SER A 185 13.58 -6.30 22.78
C SER A 185 13.47 -7.81 22.57
N PRO A 186 12.46 -8.50 23.17
CA PRO A 186 12.20 -9.91 22.87
C PRO A 186 12.00 -10.15 21.38
N GLU A 187 12.51 -11.26 20.87
CA GLU A 187 12.34 -11.66 19.46
C GLU A 187 10.94 -12.21 19.19
N GLU A 188 10.34 -12.85 20.19
CA GLU A 188 9.03 -13.43 20.08
C GLU A 188 7.92 -12.39 20.27
N GLU A 189 6.97 -12.36 19.33
CA GLU A 189 5.75 -11.56 19.47
C GLU A 189 4.86 -12.15 20.56
N LEU A 190 4.46 -11.33 21.54
CA LEU A 190 3.53 -11.73 22.59
C LEU A 190 2.10 -11.67 22.06
N GLU A 191 1.33 -12.75 22.17
CA GLU A 191 -0.10 -12.76 21.90
C GLU A 191 -0.91 -12.68 23.20
N VAL A 192 -1.77 -11.66 23.28
CA VAL A 192 -2.71 -11.47 24.40
C VAL A 192 -4.13 -11.63 23.88
N SER A 193 -4.81 -12.70 24.30
CA SER A 193 -6.17 -13.02 23.85
C SER A 193 -7.21 -12.80 24.95
N GLY A 194 -8.47 -12.54 24.55
CA GLY A 194 -9.60 -12.36 25.46
C GLY A 194 -9.65 -10.98 26.12
N VAL A 195 -9.03 -9.97 25.52
CA VAL A 195 -9.07 -8.60 26.04
C VAL A 195 -10.49 -8.06 25.94
N VAL A 196 -11.03 -7.61 27.06
CA VAL A 196 -12.38 -7.05 27.14
C VAL A 196 -12.32 -5.55 26.85
N PRO A 197 -13.06 -5.07 25.83
CA PRO A 197 -13.12 -3.65 25.52
C PRO A 197 -13.50 -2.78 26.72
N GLY A 198 -12.94 -1.58 26.77
CA GLY A 198 -13.18 -0.62 27.85
C GLY A 198 -12.51 -0.98 29.18
N ARG A 199 -11.79 -2.11 29.26
CA ARG A 199 -11.07 -2.52 30.46
C ARG A 199 -9.58 -2.33 30.33
N ASP A 200 -8.97 -1.90 31.41
CA ASP A 200 -7.53 -1.78 31.60
C ASP A 200 -6.84 -3.13 31.40
N THR A 201 -5.90 -3.19 30.47
CA THR A 201 -5.09 -4.37 30.21
C THR A 201 -3.61 -4.03 30.43
N PRO A 202 -2.88 -4.84 31.22
CA PRO A 202 -1.49 -4.55 31.55
C PRO A 202 -0.54 -4.92 30.42
N LEU A 203 0.48 -4.07 30.19
CA LEU A 203 1.61 -4.29 29.31
C LEU A 203 2.90 -4.10 30.09
N THR A 204 3.77 -5.11 30.09
CA THR A 204 5.08 -5.06 30.76
C THR A 204 6.20 -5.16 29.75
N PRO A 205 6.64 -4.04 29.15
CA PRO A 205 7.74 -4.04 28.21
C PRO A 205 9.06 -4.52 28.83
N LYS A 206 9.80 -5.31 28.06
CA LYS A 206 11.08 -5.89 28.46
C LYS A 206 12.18 -5.49 27.46
N PHE A 207 13.43 -5.47 27.95
CA PHE A 207 14.61 -5.33 27.08
C PHE A 207 15.84 -5.92 27.75
N ALA A 208 16.89 -6.11 26.98
CA ALA A 208 18.23 -6.39 27.52
C ALA A 208 19.26 -5.42 26.93
N ASN A 209 20.13 -4.96 27.80
CA ASN A 209 21.41 -4.40 27.39
C ASN A 209 22.41 -5.56 27.30
N ARG A 210 22.61 -6.08 26.11
CA ARG A 210 23.51 -7.23 25.86
C ARG A 210 24.97 -6.79 25.67
N THR A 211 25.21 -5.49 25.64
CA THR A 211 26.51 -4.91 25.39
C THR A 211 27.40 -4.88 26.66
N ARG A 212 28.68 -4.64 26.47
CA ARG A 212 29.62 -4.42 27.55
C ARG A 212 29.57 -2.99 28.10
N PHE A 213 28.81 -2.11 27.49
CA PHE A 213 28.70 -0.70 27.87
C PHE A 213 27.47 -0.45 28.71
N SER A 214 27.55 0.41 29.68
CA SER A 214 26.40 0.93 30.43
C SER A 214 25.63 1.96 29.59
N ALA A 215 24.31 1.98 29.73
CA ALA A 215 23.49 3.08 29.25
C ALA A 215 23.40 4.20 30.32
N ASP A 216 24.51 4.83 30.64
CA ASP A 216 24.62 5.76 31.77
C ASP A 216 23.83 7.06 31.63
N ARG A 217 23.45 7.41 30.40
CA ARG A 217 22.61 8.60 30.11
C ARG A 217 21.13 8.37 30.36
N GLY A 218 20.77 7.17 30.80
CA GLY A 218 19.41 6.74 30.95
C GLY A 218 18.92 5.90 29.75
N VAL A 219 17.69 5.42 29.88
CA VAL A 219 17.01 4.61 28.86
C VAL A 219 15.67 5.23 28.57
N ALA A 220 15.29 5.27 27.31
CA ALA A 220 13.95 5.68 26.87
C ALA A 220 13.17 4.49 26.32
N LEU A 221 11.90 4.44 26.66
CA LEU A 221 10.90 3.52 26.10
C LEU A 221 9.95 4.31 25.19
N ARG A 222 9.79 3.89 23.96
CA ARG A 222 8.73 4.32 23.07
C ARG A 222 7.71 3.20 22.93
N VAL A 223 6.43 3.53 23.02
CA VAL A 223 5.31 2.59 22.85
C VAL A 223 4.35 3.18 21.84
N GLU A 224 3.89 2.36 20.91
CA GLU A 224 2.89 2.72 19.92
C GLU A 224 1.77 1.69 19.93
N ALA A 225 0.54 2.16 20.07
CA ALA A 225 -0.66 1.37 20.03
C ALA A 225 -1.40 1.65 18.73
N ALA A 226 -1.69 0.60 17.98
CA ALA A 226 -2.39 0.66 16.71
C ALA A 226 -3.67 -0.18 16.74
N GLY A 227 -4.47 -0.04 15.70
CA GLY A 227 -5.68 -0.84 15.57
C GLY A 227 -6.79 -0.46 16.54
N GLY A 228 -6.90 0.81 16.99
CA GLY A 228 -7.93 1.26 17.91
C GLY A 228 -7.63 1.00 19.39
N LEU A 229 -6.42 0.53 19.71
CA LEU A 229 -5.92 0.50 21.08
C LEU A 229 -5.49 1.90 21.51
N THR A 230 -5.67 2.21 22.79
CA THR A 230 -5.21 3.47 23.41
C THR A 230 -4.44 3.17 24.68
N LEU A 231 -3.50 4.05 25.01
CA LEU A 231 -2.71 3.95 26.23
C LEU A 231 -3.34 4.80 27.33
N GLU A 232 -3.12 4.42 28.58
CA GLU A 232 -3.57 5.21 29.72
C GLU A 232 -2.42 6.14 30.18
N PRO A 233 -2.61 7.48 30.28
CA PRO A 233 -1.56 8.44 30.59
C PRO A 233 -1.26 8.52 32.10
N ARG A 234 -0.85 7.38 32.70
CA ARG A 234 -0.72 7.27 34.18
C ARG A 234 0.64 7.66 34.72
N HIS A 235 1.74 7.34 34.02
CA HIS A 235 3.08 7.40 34.60
C HIS A 235 3.75 8.76 34.44
N GLY A 236 4.20 9.37 35.57
CA GLY A 236 4.73 10.72 35.61
C GLY A 236 6.08 10.94 34.90
N ASN A 237 6.83 9.88 34.60
CA ASN A 237 8.04 9.96 33.76
C ASN A 237 7.76 9.64 32.28
N CYS A 238 6.49 9.52 31.88
CA CYS A 238 6.06 9.32 30.51
C CYS A 238 5.42 10.59 29.94
N SER A 239 5.60 10.80 28.66
CA SER A 239 4.95 11.82 27.85
C SER A 239 4.16 11.13 26.74
N TYR A 240 2.99 11.65 26.44
CA TYR A 240 2.00 11.05 25.53
C TYR A 240 1.65 12.02 24.40
N ASP A 241 1.25 11.48 23.26
CA ASP A 241 0.87 12.26 22.07
C ASP A 241 -0.43 13.06 22.27
N ALA A 242 -1.39 12.53 23.04
CA ALA A 242 -2.69 13.16 23.26
C ALA A 242 -3.26 12.80 24.64
N ALA A 243 -4.44 13.33 24.96
CA ALA A 243 -5.20 12.96 26.17
C ALA A 243 -5.76 11.53 26.08
N THR A 244 -6.11 11.07 24.87
CA THR A 244 -6.42 9.67 24.56
C THR A 244 -5.28 9.15 23.67
N PRO A 245 -4.17 8.72 24.28
CA PRO A 245 -2.93 8.54 23.54
C PRO A 245 -2.87 7.22 22.81
N THR A 246 -2.22 7.25 21.67
CA THR A 246 -1.80 6.07 20.93
C THR A 246 -0.29 5.88 20.97
N SER A 247 0.44 6.88 21.45
CA SER A 247 1.88 6.81 21.61
C SER A 247 2.34 7.36 22.96
N ALA A 248 3.37 6.74 23.53
CA ALA A 248 4.02 7.16 24.74
C ALA A 248 5.56 7.11 24.63
N TRP A 249 6.20 8.08 25.24
CA TRP A 249 7.64 8.10 25.44
C TRP A 249 7.97 8.25 26.94
N CYS A 250 8.69 7.28 27.51
CA CYS A 250 9.00 7.24 28.95
C CYS A 250 10.52 7.29 29.17
N LEU A 251 10.97 8.14 30.09
CA LEU A 251 12.38 8.27 30.48
C LEU A 251 12.70 7.55 31.79
N PHE A 252 13.76 6.74 31.76
CA PHE A 252 14.33 6.05 32.91
C PHE A 252 15.75 6.57 33.16
N PRO A 253 15.95 7.53 34.07
CA PRO A 253 17.25 8.15 34.29
C PRO A 253 18.29 7.22 34.94
N ALA A 254 17.85 6.13 35.55
CA ALA A 254 18.78 5.17 36.19
C ALA A 254 19.64 4.36 35.19
N GLY A 255 19.32 4.45 33.88
CA GLY A 255 20.09 3.73 32.88
C GLY A 255 19.92 2.22 32.91
N ALA A 256 20.83 1.51 32.23
CA ALA A 256 20.87 0.05 32.21
C ALA A 256 22.33 -0.46 32.28
N ALA A 257 22.60 -1.35 33.24
CA ALA A 257 23.90 -1.98 33.41
C ALA A 257 24.23 -2.91 32.22
N PRO A 258 25.51 -3.15 31.94
CA PRO A 258 25.96 -4.10 30.94
C PRO A 258 25.38 -5.51 31.15
N ARG A 259 25.10 -6.23 30.08
CA ARG A 259 24.70 -7.65 30.09
C ARG A 259 23.57 -7.96 31.07
N THR A 260 22.59 -7.05 31.15
CA THR A 260 21.47 -7.17 32.09
C THR A 260 20.15 -6.96 31.37
N ALA A 261 19.21 -7.87 31.62
CA ALA A 261 17.85 -7.76 31.13
C ALA A 261 16.96 -7.04 32.16
N TYR A 262 16.00 -6.29 31.69
CA TYR A 262 15.08 -5.48 32.46
C TYR A 262 13.64 -5.62 31.98
N ARG A 263 12.72 -5.35 32.92
CA ARG A 263 11.32 -5.10 32.61
C ARG A 263 10.81 -3.90 33.39
N THR A 264 9.69 -3.33 32.95
CA THR A 264 8.99 -2.34 33.77
C THR A 264 8.47 -3.01 35.04
N ARG A 265 8.66 -2.38 36.21
CA ARG A 265 8.23 -2.93 37.50
C ARG A 265 6.71 -2.89 37.66
N ALA A 266 6.11 -1.75 37.29
CA ALA A 266 4.67 -1.63 37.12
C ALA A 266 4.31 -1.76 35.64
N PRO A 267 3.13 -2.26 35.29
CA PRO A 267 2.69 -2.30 33.90
C PRO A 267 2.33 -0.91 33.39
N LEU A 268 2.56 -0.67 32.11
CA LEU A 268 1.76 0.27 31.32
C LEU A 268 0.35 -0.30 31.16
N THR A 269 -0.61 0.54 30.88
CA THR A 269 -1.99 0.10 30.69
C THR A 269 -2.49 0.54 29.32
N TYR A 270 -3.18 -0.34 28.65
CA TYR A 270 -3.88 -0.04 27.40
C TYR A 270 -5.34 -0.49 27.47
N VAL A 271 -6.16 0.11 26.61
CA VAL A 271 -7.60 -0.15 26.51
C VAL A 271 -7.95 -0.38 25.03
N ALA A 272 -8.76 -1.40 24.76
CA ALA A 272 -9.36 -1.63 23.45
C ALA A 272 -10.72 -0.93 23.35
N ARG A 273 -11.07 -0.42 22.17
CA ARG A 273 -12.39 0.16 21.90
C ARG A 273 -13.46 -0.93 21.76
N ASP A 274 -14.72 -0.56 21.94
CA ASP A 274 -15.86 -1.49 21.92
C ASP A 274 -16.05 -2.26 20.60
N GLU A 275 -15.61 -1.70 19.50
CA GLU A 275 -15.71 -2.30 18.16
C GLU A 275 -14.42 -2.99 17.69
N GLN A 276 -13.41 -3.08 18.55
CA GLN A 276 -12.07 -3.53 18.20
C GLN A 276 -11.97 -5.05 18.26
N LEU A 277 -11.66 -5.70 17.13
CA LEU A 277 -11.40 -7.14 17.02
C LEU A 277 -9.98 -7.48 17.45
N THR A 278 -9.00 -6.84 16.83
CA THR A 278 -7.58 -7.02 17.11
C THR A 278 -6.87 -5.68 17.18
N GLY A 279 -5.67 -5.69 17.71
CA GLY A 279 -4.80 -4.53 17.70
C GLY A 279 -3.35 -4.94 17.91
N THR A 280 -2.44 -4.02 17.70
CA THR A 280 -1.01 -4.25 17.89
C THR A 280 -0.41 -3.16 18.75
N ILE A 281 0.45 -3.55 19.67
CA ILE A 281 1.30 -2.64 20.41
C ILE A 281 2.73 -2.97 20.04
N THR A 282 3.47 -1.97 19.57
CA THR A 282 4.91 -2.06 19.38
C THR A 282 5.62 -1.21 20.42
N TYR A 283 6.79 -1.65 20.86
CA TYR A 283 7.61 -0.85 21.75
C TYR A 283 9.08 -1.03 21.44
N SER A 284 9.85 0.02 21.63
CA SER A 284 11.29 0.03 21.42
C SER A 284 12.02 0.74 22.55
N TRP A 285 13.28 0.35 22.73
CA TRP A 285 14.11 0.91 23.76
C TRP A 285 15.33 1.62 23.16
N SER A 286 15.71 2.75 23.74
CA SER A 286 16.84 3.53 23.29
C SER A 286 17.70 3.93 24.47
N SER A 287 19.01 3.84 24.28
CA SER A 287 20.03 4.38 25.19
C SER A 287 20.39 5.85 24.89
N THR A 288 19.75 6.45 23.89
CA THR A 288 19.80 7.88 23.59
C THR A 288 18.46 8.51 23.98
N PRO A 289 18.28 8.98 25.22
CA PRO A 289 16.98 9.32 25.79
C PRO A 289 16.48 10.71 25.34
N GLU A 290 16.55 11.00 24.05
CA GLU A 290 16.02 12.24 23.50
C GLU A 290 14.51 12.12 23.28
N LYS A 291 13.77 13.08 23.88
CA LYS A 291 12.33 13.11 23.75
C LYS A 291 11.91 13.52 22.35
N PRO A 292 11.14 12.71 21.61
CA PRO A 292 10.67 13.11 20.30
C PRO A 292 9.65 14.25 20.38
N ALA A 293 9.53 15.02 19.31
CA ALA A 293 8.44 15.97 19.17
C ALA A 293 7.07 15.24 19.18
N GLY A 294 5.98 15.94 19.43
CA GLY A 294 4.63 15.39 19.34
C GLY A 294 4.11 14.69 20.60
N HIS A 295 4.82 14.73 21.73
CA HIS A 295 4.36 14.16 23.00
C HIS A 295 4.15 15.24 24.09
N PRO A 296 3.13 16.12 23.97
CA PRO A 296 2.94 17.25 24.87
C PRO A 296 2.31 16.89 26.21
N VAL A 297 1.53 15.79 26.29
CA VAL A 297 0.78 15.42 27.50
C VAL A 297 1.69 14.62 28.45
N ARG A 298 1.79 15.06 29.69
CA ARG A 298 2.58 14.38 30.72
C ARG A 298 1.67 13.56 31.63
N GLY A 299 2.10 12.34 31.97
CA GLY A 299 1.43 11.54 32.98
C GLY A 299 1.56 12.14 34.39
N THR A 300 0.60 11.87 35.24
CA THR A 300 0.48 12.47 36.58
C THR A 300 0.73 11.51 37.73
N GLY A 301 0.77 10.21 37.47
CA GLY A 301 0.94 9.17 38.50
C GLY A 301 2.40 8.91 38.91
N ALA A 302 2.59 7.86 39.67
CA ALA A 302 3.92 7.43 40.08
C ALA A 302 4.80 7.12 38.86
N PRO A 303 6.10 7.44 38.92
CA PRO A 303 7.01 7.13 37.81
C PRO A 303 7.13 5.63 37.59
N LEU A 304 7.17 5.24 36.33
CA LEU A 304 7.50 3.88 35.93
C LEU A 304 8.98 3.61 36.21
N THR A 305 9.31 2.46 36.80
CA THR A 305 10.68 2.08 37.15
C THR A 305 11.06 0.75 36.51
N LEU A 306 12.35 0.50 36.37
CA LEU A 306 12.88 -0.76 35.84
C LEU A 306 13.21 -1.72 37.00
N THR A 307 13.12 -2.99 36.72
CA THR A 307 13.61 -4.07 37.57
C THR A 307 14.32 -5.11 36.70
N ALA A 308 15.43 -5.64 37.20
CA ALA A 308 16.12 -6.73 36.52
C ALA A 308 15.18 -7.94 36.38
N THR A 309 15.33 -8.67 35.29
CA THR A 309 14.57 -9.89 34.98
C THR A 309 15.51 -10.98 34.49
N ALA A 310 14.99 -12.20 34.37
CA ALA A 310 15.75 -13.28 33.75
C ALA A 310 16.07 -12.95 32.28
N ASP A 311 17.19 -13.48 31.82
CA ASP A 311 17.61 -13.37 30.43
C ASP A 311 16.66 -14.23 29.56
N GLU A 312 16.13 -13.63 28.53
CA GLU A 312 15.33 -14.26 27.47
C GLU A 312 16.06 -13.99 26.15
N GLU A 313 15.56 -14.49 25.04
CA GLU A 313 16.10 -14.13 23.72
C GLU A 313 15.72 -12.69 23.37
N PHE A 314 16.66 -11.80 23.51
CA PHE A 314 16.53 -10.38 23.19
C PHE A 314 17.42 -10.03 22.00
N GLY A 315 16.88 -9.94 20.81
CA GLY A 315 17.64 -9.63 19.59
C GLY A 315 16.92 -8.67 18.65
N SER A 316 15.64 -8.42 18.93
CA SER A 316 14.82 -7.56 18.10
C SER A 316 15.02 -6.07 18.43
N PRO A 317 15.00 -5.15 17.44
CA PRO A 317 15.01 -3.70 17.69
C PRO A 317 13.73 -3.21 18.39
N SER A 318 12.64 -3.97 18.27
CA SER A 318 11.34 -3.67 18.89
C SER A 318 10.67 -4.94 19.40
N GLY A 319 9.90 -4.82 20.47
CA GLY A 319 8.97 -5.85 20.90
C GLY A 319 7.59 -5.59 20.30
N ALA A 320 6.84 -6.65 20.02
CA ALA A 320 5.48 -6.59 19.50
C ALA A 320 4.52 -7.38 20.40
N VAL A 321 3.31 -6.85 20.52
CA VAL A 321 2.21 -7.50 21.23
C VAL A 321 0.98 -7.48 20.34
N ARG A 322 0.52 -8.66 19.95
CA ARG A 322 -0.74 -8.84 19.25
C ARG A 322 -1.87 -8.98 20.27
N VAL A 323 -2.88 -8.17 20.12
CA VAL A 323 -4.04 -8.14 21.03
C VAL A 323 -5.25 -8.67 20.29
N ASN A 324 -5.88 -9.73 20.83
CA ASN A 324 -7.15 -10.25 20.35
C ASN A 324 -8.21 -9.97 21.43
N THR A 325 -9.28 -9.27 21.05
CA THR A 325 -10.34 -8.90 21.98
C THR A 325 -11.41 -9.98 22.10
N THR A 326 -12.41 -9.75 22.95
CA THR A 326 -13.62 -10.59 23.03
C THR A 326 -14.69 -10.17 22.02
N VAL A 327 -14.47 -9.12 21.26
CA VAL A 327 -15.39 -8.64 20.22
C VAL A 327 -15.45 -9.63 19.07
N GLN A 328 -16.59 -9.73 18.42
CA GLN A 328 -16.84 -10.64 17.31
C GLN A 328 -17.38 -9.88 16.09
N ALA A 329 -17.04 -10.39 14.92
CA ALA A 329 -17.75 -10.10 13.69
C ALA A 329 -18.96 -11.04 13.55
N ASP A 330 -19.89 -10.71 12.67
CA ASP A 330 -21.06 -11.54 12.32
C ASP A 330 -21.34 -11.35 10.82
N TYR A 331 -20.78 -12.21 10.00
CA TYR A 331 -20.83 -12.11 8.55
C TYR A 331 -22.07 -12.77 7.98
N ARG A 332 -22.97 -11.94 7.45
CA ARG A 332 -24.16 -12.41 6.74
C ARG A 332 -23.96 -12.27 5.22
N PRO A 333 -24.28 -13.30 4.42
CA PRO A 333 -24.29 -13.20 2.96
C PRO A 333 -25.28 -12.15 2.47
N VAL A 334 -24.83 -11.31 1.53
CA VAL A 334 -25.69 -10.47 0.73
C VAL A 334 -25.97 -11.19 -0.57
N THR A 335 -27.24 -11.51 -0.81
CA THR A 335 -27.69 -12.29 -1.96
C THR A 335 -28.70 -11.53 -2.81
N GLY A 336 -28.88 -11.97 -4.05
CA GLY A 336 -29.85 -11.44 -5.00
C GLY A 336 -30.46 -12.58 -5.80
N THR A 337 -31.50 -12.29 -6.58
CA THR A 337 -32.15 -13.23 -7.47
C THR A 337 -31.60 -13.07 -8.89
N VAL A 338 -31.19 -14.17 -9.52
CA VAL A 338 -30.86 -14.21 -10.95
C VAL A 338 -32.20 -14.27 -11.72
N ARG A 339 -32.63 -13.12 -12.27
CA ARG A 339 -33.92 -12.99 -12.97
C ARG A 339 -33.71 -12.60 -14.42
N GLY A 340 -34.13 -13.43 -15.37
CA GLY A 340 -33.98 -13.16 -16.80
C GLY A 340 -34.60 -14.21 -17.68
N ARG A 341 -34.55 -13.99 -18.99
CA ARG A 341 -34.95 -14.97 -20.01
C ARG A 341 -33.74 -15.83 -20.38
N VAL A 342 -34.01 -17.03 -20.86
CA VAL A 342 -32.94 -17.85 -21.44
C VAL A 342 -32.22 -17.08 -22.56
N GLY A 343 -30.89 -16.97 -22.44
CA GLY A 343 -30.02 -16.19 -23.29
C GLY A 343 -29.62 -14.82 -22.72
N ASP A 344 -30.32 -14.30 -21.73
CA ASP A 344 -29.99 -13.00 -21.11
C ASP A 344 -28.72 -13.09 -20.24
N ASN A 345 -27.92 -12.01 -20.28
CA ASN A 345 -26.91 -11.75 -19.29
C ASN A 345 -27.44 -10.76 -18.25
N VAL A 346 -27.54 -11.18 -17.01
CA VAL A 346 -28.08 -10.38 -15.91
C VAL A 346 -27.00 -10.08 -14.90
N GLU A 347 -27.12 -8.96 -14.22
CA GLU A 347 -26.25 -8.58 -13.12
C GLU A 347 -26.90 -8.94 -11.79
N VAL A 348 -26.17 -9.65 -10.94
CA VAL A 348 -26.57 -9.95 -9.57
C VAL A 348 -25.50 -9.48 -8.61
N ARG A 349 -25.91 -8.76 -7.57
CA ARG A 349 -25.00 -8.25 -6.53
C ARG A 349 -24.91 -9.25 -5.40
N LEU A 350 -23.71 -9.73 -5.14
CA LEU A 350 -23.40 -10.74 -4.13
C LEU A 350 -22.25 -10.27 -3.25
N GLY A 351 -22.25 -10.67 -1.99
CA GLY A 351 -21.18 -10.25 -1.07
C GLY A 351 -21.49 -10.60 0.37
N VAL A 352 -21.00 -9.77 1.26
CA VAL A 352 -21.10 -9.96 2.71
C VAL A 352 -21.49 -8.64 3.39
N ARG A 353 -22.23 -8.75 4.49
CA ARG A 353 -22.49 -7.69 5.44
C ARG A 353 -22.07 -8.14 6.83
N ASP A 354 -21.25 -7.32 7.49
CA ASP A 354 -20.90 -7.52 8.90
C ASP A 354 -22.00 -6.88 9.78
N LEU A 355 -22.66 -7.71 10.57
CA LEU A 355 -23.70 -7.32 11.53
C LEU A 355 -23.15 -7.26 12.95
N GLY A 356 -21.92 -7.74 13.15
CA GLY A 356 -21.27 -7.75 14.44
C GLY A 356 -20.83 -6.35 14.90
N PRO A 357 -20.56 -6.18 16.19
CA PRO A 357 -19.99 -4.94 16.71
C PRO A 357 -18.55 -4.74 16.23
N GLY A 358 -17.85 -5.84 15.87
CA GLY A 358 -16.44 -5.81 15.49
C GLY A 358 -16.22 -5.24 14.11
N ARG A 359 -15.28 -4.28 14.00
CA ARG A 359 -14.87 -3.71 12.72
C ARG A 359 -13.48 -4.20 12.37
N LEU A 360 -13.35 -4.75 11.18
CA LEU A 360 -12.07 -5.14 10.60
C LEU A 360 -11.30 -3.89 10.16
N LEU A 361 -10.08 -3.79 10.64
CA LEU A 361 -9.12 -2.78 10.19
C LEU A 361 -8.34 -3.28 8.97
N ASN A 362 -7.54 -2.39 8.36
CA ASN A 362 -6.93 -2.65 7.05
C ASN A 362 -6.00 -3.88 6.99
N ASP A 363 -5.36 -4.25 8.09
CA ASP A 363 -4.31 -5.29 8.13
C ASP A 363 -4.81 -6.64 8.67
N GLU A 364 -6.11 -6.78 8.95
CA GLU A 364 -6.68 -8.00 9.49
C GLU A 364 -7.23 -8.91 8.40
N PRO A 365 -7.16 -10.26 8.58
CA PRO A 365 -7.80 -11.18 7.65
C PRO A 365 -9.31 -11.00 7.66
N LYS A 366 -9.83 -10.34 6.64
CA LYS A 366 -11.25 -9.98 6.51
C LYS A 366 -12.14 -11.17 6.16
N GLY A 367 -11.53 -12.31 5.81
CA GLY A 367 -12.26 -13.49 5.43
C GLY A 367 -12.58 -13.57 3.95
N ARG A 368 -13.54 -14.41 3.59
CA ARG A 368 -13.95 -14.66 2.20
C ARG A 368 -15.43 -15.01 2.12
N PHE A 369 -15.97 -14.94 0.90
CA PHE A 369 -17.22 -15.59 0.58
C PHE A 369 -17.08 -16.48 -0.65
N GLU A 370 -17.90 -17.52 -0.71
CA GLU A 370 -17.93 -18.49 -1.79
C GLU A 370 -19.31 -18.46 -2.48
N VAL A 371 -19.29 -18.44 -3.82
CA VAL A 371 -20.50 -18.39 -4.63
C VAL A 371 -20.57 -19.60 -5.54
N VAL A 372 -21.58 -20.42 -5.36
CA VAL A 372 -21.97 -21.45 -6.32
C VAL A 372 -23.17 -20.92 -7.10
N PRO A 373 -23.06 -20.69 -8.41
CA PRO A 373 -24.15 -20.17 -9.20
C PRO A 373 -25.33 -21.18 -9.30
N PRO A 374 -26.56 -20.70 -9.53
CA PRO A 374 -27.72 -21.59 -9.73
C PRO A 374 -27.53 -22.54 -10.90
N GLU A 375 -28.07 -23.75 -10.82
CA GLU A 375 -28.12 -24.66 -11.94
C GLU A 375 -28.88 -24.02 -13.12
N GLY A 376 -28.34 -24.18 -14.32
CA GLY A 376 -28.91 -23.55 -15.54
C GLY A 376 -28.38 -22.15 -15.80
N THR A 377 -27.30 -21.75 -15.12
CA THR A 377 -26.64 -20.46 -15.34
C THR A 377 -25.15 -20.62 -15.54
N THR A 378 -24.53 -19.64 -16.18
CA THR A 378 -23.09 -19.52 -16.33
C THR A 378 -22.63 -18.11 -15.89
N VAL A 379 -21.69 -18.01 -14.97
CA VAL A 379 -21.04 -16.73 -14.65
C VAL A 379 -20.15 -16.34 -15.82
N THR A 380 -20.44 -15.22 -16.45
CA THR A 380 -19.71 -14.72 -17.63
C THR A 380 -18.65 -13.68 -17.27
N SER A 381 -18.81 -12.99 -16.15
CA SER A 381 -17.85 -12.03 -15.64
C SER A 381 -18.02 -11.81 -14.16
N VAL A 382 -16.90 -11.71 -13.46
CA VAL A 382 -16.80 -11.21 -12.10
C VAL A 382 -15.92 -9.97 -12.17
N PRO A 383 -16.36 -8.79 -11.67
CA PRO A 383 -15.50 -7.60 -11.64
C PRO A 383 -14.23 -7.87 -10.86
N TYR A 384 -13.16 -7.24 -11.31
CA TYR A 384 -11.84 -7.31 -10.65
C TYR A 384 -11.10 -8.66 -10.74
N ALA A 385 -11.51 -9.58 -11.59
CA ALA A 385 -10.66 -10.67 -12.03
C ALA A 385 -9.65 -10.11 -13.04
N PHE A 386 -8.52 -9.58 -12.57
CA PHE A 386 -7.39 -9.24 -13.44
C PHE A 386 -6.60 -10.50 -13.72
N GLU A 387 -6.44 -10.88 -14.98
CA GLU A 387 -5.67 -12.05 -15.40
C GLU A 387 -4.14 -11.87 -15.24
N ASP A 388 -3.68 -10.62 -15.06
CA ASP A 388 -2.26 -10.29 -14.92
C ASP A 388 -1.95 -9.64 -13.57
N LEU A 389 -0.88 -10.08 -12.96
CA LEU A 389 -0.26 -9.61 -11.73
C LEU A 389 -0.88 -10.13 -10.41
N ASN A 390 -0.35 -11.26 -9.96
CA ASN A 390 -0.51 -11.78 -8.59
C ASN A 390 -1.93 -12.08 -8.10
N ARG A 391 -2.67 -12.92 -8.80
CA ARG A 391 -3.69 -13.94 -8.38
C ARG A 391 -4.51 -13.75 -7.08
N ARG A 392 -4.44 -12.63 -6.40
CA ARG A 392 -5.17 -12.37 -5.15
C ARG A 392 -6.24 -11.28 -5.27
N TRP A 393 -6.48 -10.78 -6.46
CA TRP A 393 -7.35 -9.65 -6.74
C TRP A 393 -8.73 -10.14 -7.21
N GLY A 394 -9.73 -10.02 -6.34
CA GLY A 394 -11.08 -10.39 -6.66
C GLY A 394 -11.45 -11.84 -6.31
N CYS A 395 -12.22 -12.49 -7.19
CA CYS A 395 -12.67 -13.86 -6.98
C CYS A 395 -11.88 -14.86 -7.83
N GLU A 396 -11.44 -15.93 -7.20
CA GLU A 396 -10.85 -17.07 -7.90
C GLU A 396 -11.92 -17.85 -8.65
N GLN A 397 -11.58 -18.26 -9.88
CA GLN A 397 -12.46 -19.12 -10.70
C GLN A 397 -12.57 -20.51 -10.08
N PRO A 398 -13.74 -21.18 -10.23
CA PRO A 398 -13.90 -22.53 -9.75
C PRO A 398 -12.96 -23.50 -10.45
N LYS A 399 -12.31 -24.37 -9.69
CA LYS A 399 -11.38 -25.40 -10.20
C LYS A 399 -12.08 -26.50 -11.00
N ARG A 400 -13.40 -26.61 -10.91
CA ARG A 400 -14.24 -27.59 -11.61
C ARG A 400 -15.53 -26.93 -12.09
N PRO A 401 -16.12 -27.36 -13.20
CA PRO A 401 -17.43 -26.87 -13.63
C PRO A 401 -18.46 -27.04 -12.49
N GLY A 402 -19.24 -25.99 -12.21
CA GLY A 402 -20.24 -25.98 -11.12
C GLY A 402 -19.63 -25.80 -9.73
N GLY A 403 -18.33 -25.59 -9.59
CA GLY A 403 -17.67 -25.27 -8.33
C GLY A 403 -17.92 -23.85 -7.87
N ALA A 404 -17.39 -23.52 -6.67
CA ALA A 404 -17.53 -22.20 -6.09
C ALA A 404 -16.52 -21.21 -6.66
N PHE A 405 -16.94 -19.99 -6.89
CA PHE A 405 -16.09 -18.81 -6.98
C PHE A 405 -15.69 -18.41 -5.56
N VAL A 406 -14.40 -18.24 -5.30
CA VAL A 406 -13.87 -17.87 -3.99
C VAL A 406 -13.43 -16.41 -4.03
N CYS A 407 -14.12 -15.57 -3.28
CA CYS A 407 -13.90 -14.14 -3.24
C CYS A 407 -13.23 -13.75 -1.92
N ASN A 408 -11.96 -13.39 -1.96
CA ASN A 408 -11.19 -13.04 -0.76
C ASN A 408 -11.37 -11.56 -0.43
N LEU A 409 -11.91 -11.25 0.75
CA LEU A 409 -12.22 -9.89 1.22
C LEU A 409 -10.95 -9.07 1.54
N ASP A 410 -9.78 -9.71 1.67
CA ASP A 410 -8.50 -9.04 1.88
C ASP A 410 -7.93 -8.44 0.60
N SER A 411 -8.52 -8.74 -0.55
CA SER A 411 -8.07 -8.18 -1.80
C SER A 411 -8.37 -6.68 -1.90
N GLU A 412 -7.46 -5.92 -2.48
CA GLU A 412 -7.62 -4.47 -2.70
C GLU A 412 -8.90 -4.16 -3.52
N ALA A 413 -9.30 -5.07 -4.42
CA ALA A 413 -10.52 -4.96 -5.19
C ALA A 413 -11.78 -4.81 -4.30
N PHE A 414 -11.80 -5.43 -3.12
CA PHE A 414 -12.91 -5.34 -2.19
C PHE A 414 -12.83 -4.14 -1.26
N SER A 415 -11.67 -3.53 -1.07
CA SER A 415 -11.55 -2.28 -0.31
C SER A 415 -12.35 -1.15 -0.96
N TRP A 416 -12.42 -1.13 -2.29
CA TRP A 416 -13.21 -0.16 -3.08
C TRP A 416 -14.73 -0.44 -3.06
N ALA A 417 -15.12 -1.68 -2.77
CA ALA A 417 -16.53 -2.09 -2.73
C ALA A 417 -17.15 -1.98 -1.33
N ARG A 418 -16.35 -1.65 -0.32
CA ARG A 418 -16.80 -1.53 1.07
C ARG A 418 -17.64 -0.27 1.26
N GLN A 419 -18.79 -0.43 1.92
CA GLN A 419 -19.69 0.65 2.31
C GLN A 419 -19.55 0.95 3.81
N ASP A 420 -19.94 2.15 4.23
CA ASP A 420 -19.85 2.60 5.62
C ASP A 420 -20.68 1.75 6.60
N ASP A 421 -21.70 1.03 6.10
CA ASP A 421 -22.56 0.15 6.88
C ASP A 421 -22.01 -1.29 7.07
N GLY A 422 -20.74 -1.51 6.72
CA GLY A 422 -20.09 -2.83 6.80
C GLY A 422 -20.46 -3.79 5.66
N THR A 423 -21.13 -3.30 4.62
CA THR A 423 -21.50 -4.11 3.46
C THR A 423 -20.39 -4.06 2.40
N THR A 424 -20.02 -5.23 1.87
CA THR A 424 -19.08 -5.36 0.75
C THR A 424 -19.73 -6.23 -0.31
N VAL A 425 -20.10 -5.68 -1.45
CA VAL A 425 -20.77 -6.38 -2.55
C VAL A 425 -20.12 -6.10 -3.88
N ILE A 426 -20.11 -7.12 -4.74
CA ILE A 426 -19.67 -7.01 -6.13
C ILE A 426 -20.77 -7.50 -7.08
N ALA A 427 -20.69 -7.05 -8.33
CA ALA A 427 -21.62 -7.44 -9.36
C ALA A 427 -21.09 -8.65 -10.14
N PHE A 428 -21.79 -9.76 -10.07
CA PHE A 428 -21.59 -10.92 -10.94
C PHE A 428 -22.43 -10.77 -12.19
N ARG A 429 -21.86 -10.98 -13.37
CA ARG A 429 -22.64 -11.15 -14.60
C ARG A 429 -22.90 -12.61 -14.85
N VAL A 430 -24.18 -12.97 -14.93
CA VAL A 430 -24.65 -14.35 -15.02
C VAL A 430 -25.53 -14.49 -16.26
N ARG A 431 -25.18 -15.40 -17.15
CA ARG A 431 -26.03 -15.78 -18.29
C ARG A 431 -27.00 -16.86 -17.85
N VAL A 432 -28.27 -16.66 -18.19
CA VAL A 432 -29.31 -17.69 -18.02
C VAL A 432 -29.25 -18.64 -19.22
N ASP A 433 -28.79 -19.86 -19.02
CA ASP A 433 -28.61 -20.84 -20.10
C ASP A 433 -29.86 -21.67 -20.34
N ARG A 434 -30.58 -22.01 -19.27
CA ARG A 434 -31.83 -22.79 -19.34
C ARG A 434 -32.71 -22.49 -18.14
N GLN A 435 -34.01 -22.73 -18.31
CA GLN A 435 -34.97 -22.69 -17.22
C GLN A 435 -34.89 -24.00 -16.42
N VAL A 436 -34.66 -23.89 -15.11
CA VAL A 436 -34.66 -25.00 -14.16
C VAL A 436 -35.54 -24.60 -13.00
N THR A 437 -36.65 -25.32 -12.83
CA THR A 437 -37.67 -25.02 -11.81
C THR A 437 -37.08 -25.27 -10.42
N GLY A 438 -37.16 -24.26 -9.53
CA GLY A 438 -36.67 -24.36 -8.15
C GLY A 438 -35.15 -24.34 -8.03
N ALA A 439 -34.42 -24.08 -9.11
CA ALA A 439 -32.97 -23.97 -9.05
C ALA A 439 -32.54 -22.81 -8.18
N HIS A 440 -31.54 -23.05 -7.37
CA HIS A 440 -30.85 -22.05 -6.57
C HIS A 440 -29.37 -22.36 -6.52
N GLY A 441 -28.60 -21.31 -6.50
CA GLY A 441 -27.19 -21.32 -6.10
C GLY A 441 -27.04 -21.08 -4.60
N THR A 442 -25.81 -20.99 -4.13
CA THR A 442 -25.53 -20.68 -2.73
C THR A 442 -24.43 -19.63 -2.63
N ILE A 443 -24.54 -18.79 -1.64
CA ILE A 443 -23.46 -17.94 -1.18
C ILE A 443 -23.18 -18.28 0.29
N ARG A 444 -21.90 -18.44 0.63
CA ARG A 444 -21.45 -18.73 1.98
C ARG A 444 -20.30 -17.82 2.37
N THR A 445 -20.37 -17.27 3.57
CA THR A 445 -19.35 -16.41 4.17
C THR A 445 -18.45 -17.18 5.13
N TYR A 446 -17.21 -16.70 5.29
CA TYR A 446 -16.23 -17.22 6.23
C TYR A 446 -15.41 -16.06 6.77
N GLY A 447 -15.32 -15.94 8.07
CA GLY A 447 -14.50 -14.94 8.76
C GLY A 447 -13.83 -15.52 9.98
N ALA A 448 -12.58 -15.12 10.25
CA ALA A 448 -11.82 -15.62 11.40
C ALA A 448 -12.46 -15.23 12.74
N TYR A 449 -13.17 -14.12 12.77
CA TYR A 449 -13.79 -13.55 13.96
C TYR A 449 -15.30 -13.76 14.04
N ASP A 450 -15.88 -14.43 13.03
CA ASP A 450 -17.27 -14.79 12.98
C ASP A 450 -17.52 -16.06 13.80
N ARG A 451 -18.43 -15.98 14.75
CA ARG A 451 -18.84 -17.10 15.60
C ARG A 451 -20.33 -17.40 15.53
N THR A 452 -21.02 -16.86 14.52
CA THR A 452 -22.46 -17.02 14.30
C THR A 452 -22.76 -17.85 13.03
N PRO A 453 -22.29 -19.11 12.95
CA PRO A 453 -22.34 -19.90 11.70
C PRO A 453 -23.75 -20.21 11.19
N GLY A 454 -24.78 -19.88 11.98
CA GLY A 454 -26.17 -20.14 11.60
C GLY A 454 -26.71 -19.26 10.50
N ASN A 455 -26.09 -18.11 10.21
CA ASN A 455 -26.51 -17.15 9.18
C ASN A 455 -25.52 -17.01 8.01
N ASP A 456 -24.45 -17.80 7.98
CA ASP A 456 -23.36 -17.72 7.02
C ASP A 456 -23.73 -18.18 5.60
N THR A 457 -24.90 -18.74 5.40
CA THR A 457 -25.29 -19.32 4.10
C THR A 457 -26.63 -18.77 3.67
N ALA A 458 -26.73 -18.38 2.39
CA ALA A 458 -27.97 -17.96 1.77
C ALA A 458 -28.12 -18.54 0.37
N ALA A 459 -29.36 -18.68 -0.09
CA ALA A 459 -29.67 -19.13 -1.44
C ALA A 459 -29.60 -17.96 -2.45
N ILE A 460 -29.23 -18.27 -3.69
CA ILE A 460 -29.30 -17.39 -4.85
C ILE A 460 -30.37 -17.95 -5.79
N PRO A 461 -31.64 -17.51 -5.70
CA PRO A 461 -32.71 -18.07 -6.51
C PRO A 461 -32.52 -17.78 -8.01
N LEU A 462 -32.97 -18.73 -8.87
CA LEU A 462 -33.10 -18.54 -10.31
C LEU A 462 -34.58 -18.37 -10.69
N GLU A 463 -34.93 -17.22 -11.26
CA GLU A 463 -36.20 -16.93 -11.86
C GLU A 463 -36.05 -16.78 -13.39
N ALA A 464 -35.94 -17.90 -14.07
CA ALA A 464 -35.75 -17.94 -15.51
C ALA A 464 -37.10 -18.07 -16.25
N SER A 465 -37.26 -17.30 -17.32
CA SER A 465 -38.37 -17.45 -18.27
C SER A 465 -37.87 -17.93 -19.62
N PRO A 466 -38.76 -18.56 -20.45
CA PRO A 466 -38.37 -19.04 -21.77
C PRO A 466 -37.77 -17.94 -22.64
N ALA A 467 -36.90 -18.33 -23.55
CA ALA A 467 -36.44 -17.42 -24.60
C ALA A 467 -37.65 -16.86 -25.40
N PRO A 468 -37.61 -15.59 -25.81
CA PRO A 468 -38.65 -15.08 -26.69
C PRO A 468 -38.70 -15.94 -27.94
N PRO A 469 -39.90 -16.25 -28.44
CA PRO A 469 -40.01 -17.01 -29.68
C PRO A 469 -39.21 -16.29 -30.76
N HIS A 470 -38.30 -17.01 -31.39
CA HIS A 470 -37.60 -16.48 -32.56
C HIS A 470 -38.68 -16.09 -33.58
N ARG A 471 -38.96 -14.81 -33.71
CA ARG A 471 -39.62 -14.31 -34.91
C ARG A 471 -38.65 -14.65 -36.03
N SER A 472 -38.97 -15.69 -36.78
CA SER A 472 -38.32 -15.97 -38.05
C SER A 472 -38.59 -14.75 -38.94
N GLY A 473 -37.76 -13.73 -38.76
CA GLY A 473 -37.73 -12.62 -39.69
C GLY A 473 -37.42 -13.22 -41.06
N LEU A 474 -38.33 -13.00 -41.99
CA LEU A 474 -38.10 -13.37 -43.38
C LEU A 474 -36.65 -12.98 -43.73
N HIS A 475 -35.86 -13.94 -44.13
CA HIS A 475 -34.47 -13.76 -44.50
C HIS A 475 -34.34 -12.56 -45.46
N PRO A 476 -33.35 -11.69 -45.34
CA PRO A 476 -33.17 -10.53 -46.25
C PRO A 476 -33.11 -10.96 -47.71
N VAL A 477 -32.83 -12.22 -48.01
CA VAL A 477 -32.89 -12.83 -49.34
C VAL A 477 -34.30 -12.80 -49.93
N THR A 478 -35.38 -12.91 -49.11
CA THR A 478 -36.75 -12.85 -49.62
C THR A 478 -37.15 -11.43 -50.03
N TRP A 479 -36.67 -10.40 -49.37
CA TRP A 479 -36.88 -9.02 -49.78
C TRP A 479 -36.12 -8.65 -51.05
N ALA A 480 -34.92 -9.18 -51.24
CA ALA A 480 -34.17 -8.99 -52.50
C ALA A 480 -34.85 -9.65 -53.69
N ALA A 481 -35.44 -10.84 -53.54
CA ALA A 481 -36.17 -11.52 -54.60
C ALA A 481 -37.45 -10.77 -55.01
N VAL A 482 -38.21 -10.22 -54.06
CA VAL A 482 -39.40 -9.40 -54.33
C VAL A 482 -39.03 -8.07 -55.02
N ALA A 483 -37.95 -7.41 -54.58
CA ALA A 483 -37.48 -6.16 -55.21
C ALA A 483 -36.98 -6.36 -56.65
N VAL A 484 -36.27 -7.47 -56.92
CA VAL A 484 -35.79 -7.78 -58.29
C VAL A 484 -36.98 -8.12 -59.20
N GLY A 485 -37.99 -8.86 -58.70
CA GLY A 485 -39.22 -9.16 -59.45
C GLY A 485 -40.00 -7.88 -59.83
N ALA A 486 -40.14 -6.95 -58.91
CA ALA A 486 -40.85 -5.68 -59.16
C ALA A 486 -40.13 -4.79 -60.20
N VAL A 487 -38.79 -4.71 -60.14
CA VAL A 487 -38.01 -3.95 -61.13
C VAL A 487 -38.08 -4.57 -62.51
N ALA A 488 -38.04 -5.91 -62.63
CA ALA A 488 -38.17 -6.61 -63.89
C ALA A 488 -39.56 -6.39 -64.52
N ALA A 489 -40.65 -6.40 -63.72
CA ALA A 489 -42.00 -6.12 -64.20
C ALA A 489 -42.15 -4.67 -64.72
N VAL A 490 -41.58 -3.70 -64.01
CA VAL A 490 -41.59 -2.28 -64.44
C VAL A 490 -40.84 -2.08 -65.77
N VAL A 491 -39.67 -2.74 -65.93
CA VAL A 491 -38.86 -2.66 -67.16
C VAL A 491 -39.60 -3.30 -68.32
N LEU A 492 -40.28 -4.43 -68.16
CA LEU A 492 -41.09 -5.11 -69.20
C LEU A 492 -42.30 -4.29 -69.59
N VAL A 493 -43.03 -3.70 -68.64
CA VAL A 493 -44.22 -2.86 -68.94
C VAL A 493 -43.77 -1.55 -69.65
N THR A 494 -42.70 -0.90 -69.22
CA THR A 494 -42.21 0.29 -69.88
C THR A 494 -41.63 0.01 -71.28
N GLY A 495 -40.96 -1.15 -71.44
CA GLY A 495 -40.50 -1.62 -72.75
C GLY A 495 -41.64 -1.89 -73.73
N TYR A 496 -42.71 -2.55 -73.23
CA TYR A 496 -43.97 -2.86 -73.99
C TYR A 496 -44.69 -1.56 -74.42
N LEU A 497 -44.82 -0.61 -73.48
CA LEU A 497 -45.47 0.69 -73.78
C LEU A 497 -44.65 1.57 -74.76
N ARG A 498 -43.36 1.52 -74.76
CA ARG A 498 -42.49 2.19 -75.74
C ARG A 498 -42.56 1.57 -77.13
N ARG A 499 -42.66 0.23 -77.19
CA ARG A 499 -42.85 -0.47 -78.43
C ARG A 499 -44.23 -0.15 -79.12
N ARG A 500 -45.25 0.00 -78.32
CA ARG A 500 -46.61 0.34 -78.80
C ARG A 500 -46.70 1.80 -79.34
N ARG A 501 -45.87 2.73 -78.81
CA ARG A 501 -45.80 4.11 -79.27
C ARG A 501 -44.96 4.31 -80.54
N ARG A 502 -44.24 3.28 -81.00
CA ARG A 502 -43.47 3.33 -82.26
C ARG A 502 -44.14 2.61 -83.41
N ALA A 503 -45.25 1.99 -83.16
CA ALA A 503 -46.05 1.23 -84.19
C ALA A 503 -47.38 1.91 -84.50
N GLY A 504 -47.59 3.15 -84.09
CA GLY A 504 -48.70 4.03 -84.44
C GLY A 504 -48.13 5.36 -84.97
#